data_2e67ca3198bef760b0d5c9e44eb35395
#
_entry.id   2e67ca3198bef760b0d5c9e44eb35395
#
_cell.length_a   1.000
_cell.length_b   1.000
_cell.length_c   1.000
_cell.angle_alpha   90.00
_cell.angle_beta   90.00
_cell.angle_gamma   90.00
#
_symmetry.space_group_name_H-M   'P 1'
#
loop_
_entity.id
_entity.type
_entity.pdbx_description
1 polymer ?
#
loop_
_entity_poly.entity_id
_entity_poly.type
_entity_poly.pdbx_seq_one_letter_code
_entity_poly.pdbx_strand_id
1 'polypeptide(L)'
;MGLGGKGNEGVAGQIKTTQYAIGYVELAYAFENKLPFASLRNKSGVFVEPSIKSTSAAAACAARNMPADYRIALVNQPGKDAYPIAGFTYLLVYEHQKNAVNGKKLVEFLNWELKKGQKMASALLYAPLPENVAKMVEKTIKSIKH
;
A
#
# COMPACT_ATOMS: atom_id res chain seq x y z
N MET A 1 -5.85 1.92 27.71
CA MET A 1 -5.29 3.20 27.21
C MET A 1 -4.07 2.83 26.37
N GLY A 2 -3.95 3.34 25.14
CA GLY A 2 -2.81 3.03 24.24
C GLY A 2 -1.73 4.11 24.31
N LEU A 3 -0.51 3.77 23.88
CA LEU A 3 0.59 4.71 23.70
C LEU A 3 0.67 5.10 22.21
N GLY A 4 0.80 6.39 21.93
CA GLY A 4 0.98 6.89 20.57
C GLY A 4 2.46 6.92 20.18
N GLY A 5 2.79 6.49 18.96
CA GLY A 5 4.12 6.64 18.37
C GLY A 5 4.06 7.56 17.14
N LYS A 6 5.11 8.33 16.89
CA LYS A 6 5.21 9.17 15.69
C LYS A 6 5.68 8.32 14.50
N GLY A 7 4.78 8.08 13.57
CA GLY A 7 5.07 7.27 12.37
C GLY A 7 5.31 5.79 12.69
N ASN A 8 5.67 5.03 11.66
CA ASN A 8 5.99 3.60 11.79
C ASN A 8 7.20 3.37 12.73
N GLU A 9 8.21 4.22 12.65
CA GLU A 9 9.43 4.14 13.49
C GLU A 9 9.09 4.27 14.96
N GLY A 10 8.26 5.26 15.31
CA GLY A 10 7.86 5.49 16.71
C GLY A 10 7.05 4.33 17.26
N VAL A 11 6.12 3.76 16.49
CA VAL A 11 5.33 2.59 16.90
C VAL A 11 6.21 1.35 17.01
N ALA A 12 7.07 1.08 16.02
CA ALA A 12 8.00 -0.05 16.05
C ALA A 12 8.94 0.01 17.27
N GLY A 13 9.46 1.22 17.57
CA GLY A 13 10.28 1.46 18.76
C GLY A 13 9.55 1.14 20.05
N GLN A 14 8.29 1.59 20.20
CA GLN A 14 7.49 1.30 21.39
C GLN A 14 7.18 -0.19 21.56
N ILE A 15 6.83 -0.89 20.46
CA ILE A 15 6.59 -2.34 20.51
C ILE A 15 7.86 -3.07 20.97
N LYS A 16 9.03 -2.65 20.47
CA LYS A 16 10.32 -3.28 20.80
C LYS A 16 10.72 -3.11 22.27
N THR A 17 10.36 -1.99 22.89
CA THR A 17 10.76 -1.65 24.26
C THR A 17 9.71 -1.93 25.31
N THR A 18 8.45 -2.18 24.92
CA THR A 18 7.36 -2.41 25.86
C THR A 18 6.95 -3.88 25.82
N GLN A 19 7.21 -4.59 26.91
CA GLN A 19 6.85 -6.00 27.04
C GLN A 19 5.33 -6.21 26.88
N TYR A 20 4.94 -7.23 26.13
CA TYR A 20 3.54 -7.56 25.80
C TYR A 20 2.79 -6.49 25.00
N ALA A 21 3.48 -5.52 24.39
CA ALA A 21 2.85 -4.54 23.54
C ALA A 21 2.36 -5.20 22.24
N ILE A 22 1.22 -4.72 21.74
CA ILE A 22 0.70 -4.99 20.42
C ILE A 22 0.52 -3.65 19.69
N GLY A 23 0.84 -3.61 18.40
CA GLY A 23 0.67 -2.41 17.59
C GLY A 23 0.55 -2.76 16.12
N TYR A 24 0.45 -1.75 15.27
CA TYR A 24 0.45 -1.91 13.82
C TYR A 24 1.47 -0.96 13.17
N VAL A 25 2.19 -1.49 12.20
CA VAL A 25 3.16 -0.77 11.38
C VAL A 25 3.12 -1.35 9.96
N GLU A 26 3.70 -0.67 9.01
CA GLU A 26 3.94 -1.26 7.69
C GLU A 26 4.86 -2.48 7.81
N LEU A 27 4.63 -3.47 6.95
CA LEU A 27 5.34 -4.75 6.98
C LEU A 27 6.88 -4.58 6.93
N ALA A 28 7.37 -3.62 6.14
CA ALA A 28 8.79 -3.32 6.04
C ALA A 28 9.42 -3.02 7.41
N TYR A 29 8.76 -2.20 8.23
CA TYR A 29 9.24 -1.86 9.58
C TYR A 29 9.25 -3.05 10.53
N ALA A 30 8.28 -3.96 10.42
CA ALA A 30 8.29 -5.20 11.20
C ALA A 30 9.49 -6.08 10.83
N PHE A 31 9.77 -6.24 9.54
CA PHE A 31 10.92 -7.02 9.06
C PHE A 31 12.26 -6.40 9.45
N GLU A 32 12.47 -5.11 9.19
CA GLU A 32 13.72 -4.41 9.49
C GLU A 32 14.06 -4.44 10.99
N ASN A 33 13.03 -4.31 11.83
CA ASN A 33 13.19 -4.33 13.28
C ASN A 33 13.10 -5.74 13.88
N LYS A 34 12.95 -6.79 13.05
CA LYS A 34 12.80 -8.19 13.49
C LYS A 34 11.66 -8.37 14.51
N LEU A 35 10.57 -7.63 14.32
CA LEU A 35 9.38 -7.74 15.16
C LEU A 35 8.55 -8.94 14.69
N PRO A 36 8.00 -9.73 15.61
CA PRO A 36 7.02 -10.76 15.26
C PRO A 36 5.74 -10.09 14.75
N PHE A 37 5.09 -10.72 13.79
CA PHE A 37 3.80 -10.28 13.26
C PHE A 37 2.77 -11.41 13.31
N ALA A 38 1.50 -11.03 13.38
CA ALA A 38 0.41 -11.96 13.58
C ALA A 38 -0.18 -12.46 12.25
N SER A 39 -0.48 -13.77 12.18
CA SER A 39 -1.47 -14.28 11.24
C SER A 39 -2.86 -13.83 11.69
N LEU A 40 -3.64 -13.24 10.79
CA LEU A 40 -4.98 -12.74 11.10
C LEU A 40 -6.04 -13.55 10.34
N ARG A 41 -7.15 -13.84 11.04
CA ARG A 41 -8.29 -14.50 10.42
C ARG A 41 -9.00 -13.52 9.49
N ASN A 42 -9.03 -13.87 8.20
CA ASN A 42 -9.67 -13.03 7.18
C ASN A 42 -11.19 -13.33 7.05
N LYS A 43 -11.85 -12.59 6.18
CA LYS A 43 -13.29 -12.72 5.90
C LYS A 43 -13.70 -14.11 5.44
N SER A 44 -12.80 -14.88 4.83
CA SER A 44 -13.02 -16.26 4.41
C SER A 44 -12.77 -17.28 5.53
N GLY A 45 -12.47 -16.83 6.76
CA GLY A 45 -12.23 -17.69 7.92
C GLY A 45 -10.83 -18.31 7.99
N VAL A 46 -9.92 -17.93 7.07
CA VAL A 46 -8.55 -18.46 6.98
C VAL A 46 -7.59 -17.53 7.72
N PHE A 47 -6.64 -18.09 8.49
CA PHE A 47 -5.55 -17.34 9.07
C PHE A 47 -4.47 -17.09 8.00
N VAL A 48 -4.17 -15.84 7.75
CA VAL A 48 -3.24 -15.39 6.70
C VAL A 48 -2.14 -14.53 7.32
N GLU A 49 -0.89 -14.77 6.92
CA GLU A 49 0.24 -13.94 7.29
C GLU A 49 0.37 -12.72 6.37
N PRO A 50 0.89 -11.59 6.89
CA PRO A 50 1.19 -10.43 6.06
C PRO A 50 2.34 -10.76 5.11
N SER A 51 2.16 -10.52 3.84
CA SER A 51 3.16 -10.73 2.79
C SER A 51 2.81 -9.92 1.55
N ILE A 52 3.76 -9.77 0.64
CA ILE A 52 3.52 -9.18 -0.69
C ILE A 52 2.37 -9.92 -1.39
N LYS A 53 2.37 -11.27 -1.33
CA LYS A 53 1.35 -12.11 -1.97
C LYS A 53 -0.04 -11.86 -1.37
N SER A 54 -0.15 -11.86 -0.03
CA SER A 54 -1.45 -11.69 0.63
C SER A 54 -1.97 -10.25 0.54
N THR A 55 -1.09 -9.25 0.49
CA THR A 55 -1.44 -7.85 0.20
C THR A 55 -1.91 -7.69 -1.25
N SER A 56 -1.21 -8.29 -2.23
CA SER A 56 -1.64 -8.30 -3.63
C SER A 56 -2.99 -8.99 -3.81
N ALA A 57 -3.26 -10.06 -3.08
CA ALA A 57 -4.55 -10.74 -3.10
C ALA A 57 -5.68 -9.82 -2.59
N ALA A 58 -5.46 -9.09 -1.50
CA ALA A 58 -6.43 -8.10 -0.99
C ALA A 58 -6.68 -6.98 -2.02
N ALA A 59 -5.63 -6.44 -2.63
CA ALA A 59 -5.71 -5.41 -3.66
C ALA A 59 -6.45 -5.90 -4.92
N ALA A 60 -6.19 -7.12 -5.37
CA ALA A 60 -6.87 -7.71 -6.53
C ALA A 60 -8.37 -7.92 -6.29
N CYS A 61 -8.76 -8.27 -5.07
CA CYS A 61 -10.18 -8.37 -4.69
C CYS A 61 -10.87 -7.01 -4.73
N ALA A 62 -10.26 -5.99 -4.14
CA ALA A 62 -10.79 -4.63 -4.12
C ALA A 62 -10.84 -3.99 -5.52
N ALA A 63 -9.86 -4.30 -6.37
CA ALA A 63 -9.75 -3.76 -7.72
C ALA A 63 -10.94 -4.07 -8.64
N ARG A 64 -11.74 -5.09 -8.32
CA ARG A 64 -12.97 -5.42 -9.06
C ARG A 64 -14.03 -4.33 -8.96
N ASN A 65 -14.04 -3.57 -7.87
CA ASN A 65 -15.00 -2.51 -7.58
C ASN A 65 -14.28 -1.15 -7.38
N MET A 66 -13.14 -0.95 -8.05
CA MET A 66 -12.35 0.26 -7.91
C MET A 66 -13.12 1.48 -8.43
N PRO A 67 -13.41 2.48 -7.59
CA PRO A 67 -14.03 3.73 -8.04
C PRO A 67 -13.05 4.57 -8.87
N ALA A 68 -13.57 5.52 -9.63
CA ALA A 68 -12.76 6.37 -10.50
C ALA A 68 -11.73 7.23 -9.74
N ASP A 69 -12.02 7.55 -8.49
CA ASP A 69 -11.14 8.33 -7.59
C ASP A 69 -10.24 7.46 -6.70
N TYR A 70 -10.22 6.13 -6.92
CA TYR A 70 -9.42 5.14 -6.20
C TYR A 70 -9.68 5.04 -4.69
N ARG A 71 -10.65 5.77 -4.13
CA ARG A 71 -10.97 5.73 -2.69
C ARG A 71 -11.67 4.45 -2.30
N ILE A 72 -10.91 3.42 -2.06
CA ILE A 72 -11.40 2.10 -1.65
C ILE A 72 -10.60 1.56 -0.46
N ALA A 73 -11.31 0.97 0.50
CA ALA A 73 -10.67 0.28 1.61
C ALA A 73 -10.24 -1.13 1.18
N LEU A 74 -8.99 -1.50 1.47
CA LEU A 74 -8.49 -2.87 1.30
C LEU A 74 -8.75 -3.74 2.53
N VAL A 75 -9.36 -3.18 3.58
CA VAL A 75 -9.58 -3.88 4.84
C VAL A 75 -10.59 -5.01 4.63
N ASN A 76 -10.24 -6.19 5.13
CA ASN A 76 -11.10 -7.37 5.19
C ASN A 76 -11.78 -7.74 3.87
N GLN A 77 -11.02 -7.67 2.78
CA GLN A 77 -11.49 -8.04 1.44
C GLN A 77 -11.82 -9.54 1.37
N PRO A 78 -12.80 -9.96 0.54
CA PRO A 78 -13.07 -11.36 0.31
C PRO A 78 -11.88 -12.04 -0.38
N GLY A 79 -11.63 -13.30 -0.06
CA GLY A 79 -10.55 -14.09 -0.67
C GLY A 79 -9.76 -14.85 0.39
N LYS A 80 -9.48 -16.12 0.10
CA LYS A 80 -8.80 -17.01 1.07
C LYS A 80 -7.39 -16.54 1.41
N ASP A 81 -6.69 -15.92 0.44
CA ASP A 81 -5.32 -15.47 0.59
C ASP A 81 -5.19 -13.98 0.94
N ALA A 82 -6.31 -13.25 1.06
CA ALA A 82 -6.29 -11.81 1.32
C ALA A 82 -5.96 -11.52 2.79
N TYR A 83 -4.88 -10.72 3.03
CA TYR A 83 -4.56 -10.23 4.36
C TYR A 83 -5.60 -9.18 4.77
N PRO A 84 -6.17 -9.26 5.98
CA PRO A 84 -7.32 -8.43 6.35
C PRO A 84 -6.98 -6.98 6.66
N ILE A 85 -5.71 -6.65 6.89
CA ILE A 85 -5.25 -5.27 7.15
C ILE A 85 -4.28 -4.89 6.04
N ALA A 86 -4.80 -4.32 4.96
CA ALA A 86 -4.02 -3.80 3.84
C ALA A 86 -4.55 -2.42 3.43
N GLY A 87 -3.73 -1.64 2.75
CA GLY A 87 -4.08 -0.32 2.26
C GLY A 87 -3.28 0.06 1.02
N PHE A 88 -3.80 1.00 0.23
CA PHE A 88 -3.02 1.66 -0.81
C PHE A 88 -2.26 2.85 -0.25
N THR A 89 -1.09 3.13 -0.80
CA THR A 89 -0.43 4.43 -0.68
C THR A 89 -0.89 5.31 -1.84
N TYR A 90 -1.28 6.53 -1.55
CA TYR A 90 -1.81 7.47 -2.54
C TYR A 90 -0.86 8.65 -2.76
N LEU A 91 -0.61 8.97 -4.02
CA LEU A 91 0.03 10.21 -4.43
C LEU A 91 -1.05 11.22 -4.82
N LEU A 92 -1.10 12.35 -4.12
CA LEU A 92 -2.02 13.44 -4.43
C LEU A 92 -1.35 14.43 -5.38
N VAL A 93 -1.88 14.55 -6.57
CA VAL A 93 -1.33 15.36 -7.64
C VAL A 93 -2.40 16.32 -8.18
N TYR A 94 -2.04 17.59 -8.35
CA TYR A 94 -2.94 18.54 -9.02
C TYR A 94 -3.11 18.17 -10.49
N GLU A 95 -4.35 18.17 -10.99
CA GLU A 95 -4.63 17.93 -12.41
C GLU A 95 -4.01 19.01 -13.31
N HIS A 96 -4.04 20.27 -12.85
CA HIS A 96 -3.43 21.40 -13.54
C HIS A 96 -2.12 21.80 -12.87
N GLN A 97 -1.01 21.57 -13.53
CA GLN A 97 0.31 21.93 -13.02
C GLN A 97 0.63 23.39 -13.30
N LYS A 98 1.01 24.17 -12.27
CA LYS A 98 1.34 25.59 -12.40
C LYS A 98 2.58 25.83 -13.25
N ASN A 99 3.53 24.90 -13.27
CA ASN A 99 4.77 24.99 -14.03
C ASN A 99 4.84 23.83 -15.03
N ALA A 100 4.82 24.15 -16.31
CA ALA A 100 4.78 23.17 -17.39
C ALA A 100 6.01 22.24 -17.40
N VAL A 101 7.21 22.74 -17.10
CA VAL A 101 8.44 21.95 -17.08
C VAL A 101 8.39 20.92 -15.94
N ASN A 102 8.01 21.36 -14.76
CA ASN A 102 7.88 20.46 -13.60
C ASN A 102 6.72 19.47 -13.80
N GLY A 103 5.62 19.90 -14.36
CA GLY A 103 4.48 19.05 -14.71
C GLY A 103 4.86 17.93 -15.67
N LYS A 104 5.60 18.25 -16.72
CA LYS A 104 6.11 17.25 -17.66
C LYS A 104 7.02 16.23 -16.97
N LYS A 105 7.98 16.69 -16.17
CA LYS A 105 8.87 15.81 -15.40
C LYS A 105 8.11 14.92 -14.41
N LEU A 106 7.09 15.47 -13.75
CA LEU A 106 6.22 14.70 -12.85
C LEU A 106 5.50 13.58 -13.60
N VAL A 107 4.90 13.87 -14.75
CA VAL A 107 4.23 12.86 -15.59
C VAL A 107 5.20 11.79 -16.07
N GLU A 108 6.42 12.18 -16.48
CA GLU A 108 7.48 11.23 -16.87
C GLU A 108 7.88 10.33 -15.69
N PHE A 109 8.03 10.89 -14.49
CA PHE A 109 8.36 10.15 -13.26
C PHE A 109 7.24 9.16 -12.88
N LEU A 110 5.99 9.60 -12.86
CA LEU A 110 4.84 8.74 -12.54
C LEU A 110 4.69 7.58 -13.54
N ASN A 111 4.92 7.83 -14.83
CA ASN A 111 4.91 6.77 -15.83
C ASN A 111 6.08 5.80 -15.66
N TRP A 112 7.26 6.29 -15.28
CA TRP A 112 8.41 5.44 -14.96
C TRP A 112 8.12 4.57 -13.73
N GLU A 113 7.59 5.18 -12.65
CA GLU A 113 7.20 4.48 -11.42
C GLU A 113 6.21 3.36 -11.71
N LEU A 114 5.15 3.65 -12.48
CA LEU A 114 4.12 2.68 -12.84
C LEU A 114 4.64 1.50 -13.67
N LYS A 115 5.67 1.69 -14.50
CA LYS A 115 6.20 0.67 -15.41
C LYS A 115 7.45 -0.02 -14.88
N LYS A 116 8.48 0.77 -14.55
CA LYS A 116 9.78 0.25 -14.10
C LYS A 116 9.88 0.19 -12.58
N GLY A 117 9.36 1.20 -11.88
CA GLY A 117 9.38 1.28 -10.43
C GLY A 117 8.63 0.14 -9.75
N GLN A 118 7.51 -0.33 -10.33
CA GLN A 118 6.76 -1.48 -9.82
C GLN A 118 7.63 -2.73 -9.60
N LYS A 119 8.66 -2.93 -10.41
CA LYS A 119 9.58 -4.07 -10.26
C LYS A 119 10.46 -3.96 -9.02
N MET A 120 10.64 -2.75 -8.50
CA MET A 120 11.46 -2.47 -7.31
C MET A 120 10.62 -2.58 -6.01
N ALA A 121 9.29 -2.48 -6.10
CA ALA A 121 8.41 -2.46 -4.95
C ALA A 121 8.60 -3.68 -4.04
N SER A 122 8.72 -4.87 -4.62
CA SER A 122 8.89 -6.11 -3.86
C SER A 122 10.17 -6.16 -3.03
N ALA A 123 11.26 -5.55 -3.51
CA ALA A 123 12.51 -5.46 -2.76
C ALA A 123 12.38 -4.56 -1.52
N LEU A 124 11.40 -3.64 -1.53
CA LEU A 124 11.05 -2.76 -0.41
C LEU A 124 9.86 -3.29 0.41
N LEU A 125 9.47 -4.55 0.21
CA LEU A 125 8.33 -5.20 0.87
C LEU A 125 6.96 -4.55 0.58
N TYR A 126 6.84 -3.81 -0.54
CA TYR A 126 5.57 -3.31 -1.04
C TYR A 126 5.02 -4.22 -2.16
N ALA A 127 3.71 -4.39 -2.16
CA ALA A 127 3.02 -5.15 -3.19
C ALA A 127 2.88 -4.31 -4.47
N PRO A 128 3.30 -4.81 -5.65
CA PRO A 128 3.01 -4.16 -6.91
C PRO A 128 1.50 -3.99 -7.13
N LEU A 129 1.09 -2.94 -7.83
CA LEU A 129 -0.31 -2.73 -8.18
C LEU A 129 -0.83 -3.85 -9.09
N PRO A 130 -2.06 -4.34 -8.89
CA PRO A 130 -2.73 -5.19 -9.85
C PRO A 130 -2.79 -4.54 -11.24
N GLU A 131 -2.67 -5.33 -12.30
CA GLU A 131 -2.55 -4.82 -13.68
C GLU A 131 -3.74 -3.92 -14.09
N ASN A 132 -4.96 -4.29 -13.70
CA ASN A 132 -6.13 -3.48 -13.97
C ASN A 132 -6.09 -2.11 -13.26
N VAL A 133 -5.59 -2.06 -12.02
CA VAL A 133 -5.40 -0.80 -11.29
C VAL A 133 -4.30 0.03 -11.96
N ALA A 134 -3.18 -0.58 -12.32
CA ALA A 134 -2.11 0.10 -13.03
C ALA A 134 -2.58 0.73 -14.36
N LYS A 135 -3.42 0.03 -15.12
CA LYS A 135 -4.04 0.57 -16.35
C LYS A 135 -4.97 1.77 -16.08
N MET A 136 -5.71 1.74 -14.96
CA MET A 136 -6.55 2.88 -14.55
C MET A 136 -5.68 4.08 -14.19
N VAL A 137 -4.64 3.87 -13.38
CA VAL A 137 -3.69 4.92 -12.98
C VAL A 137 -2.99 5.52 -14.20
N GLU A 138 -2.59 4.71 -15.19
CA GLU A 138 -2.00 5.22 -16.43
C GLU A 138 -2.94 6.19 -17.17
N LYS A 139 -4.25 5.93 -17.19
CA LYS A 139 -5.23 6.86 -17.77
C LYS A 139 -5.31 8.16 -16.97
N THR A 140 -5.29 8.06 -15.64
CA THR A 140 -5.32 9.25 -14.77
C THR A 140 -4.05 10.10 -14.92
N ILE A 141 -2.88 9.48 -15.06
CA ILE A 141 -1.63 10.22 -15.32
C ILE A 141 -1.73 11.02 -16.63
N LYS A 142 -2.39 10.47 -17.67
CA LYS A 142 -2.58 11.17 -18.95
C LYS A 142 -3.53 12.37 -18.87
N SER A 143 -4.37 12.48 -17.84
CA SER A 143 -5.24 13.64 -17.63
C SER A 143 -4.52 14.83 -17.00
N ILE A 144 -3.31 14.66 -16.47
CA ILE A 144 -2.51 15.75 -15.88
C ILE A 144 -2.11 16.75 -16.98
N LYS A 145 -2.57 17.99 -16.82
CA LYS A 145 -2.30 19.11 -17.74
C LYS A 145 -1.07 19.89 -17.28
N HIS A 146 -0.15 20.15 -18.21
CA HIS A 146 1.11 20.85 -17.97
C HIS A 146 1.58 21.64 -19.17
#